data_8cdad3ae06d833ee31a0073cf023e807
#
_entry.id   8cdad3ae06d833ee31a0073cf023e807
#
_cell.length_a   1.000
_cell.length_b   1.000
_cell.length_c   1.000
_cell.angle_alpha   90.00
_cell.angle_beta   90.00
_cell.angle_gamma   90.00
#
_symmetry.space_group_name_H-M   'P 1'
#
loop_
_entity.id
_entity.type
_entity.pdbx_description
1 polymer ?
#
loop_
_entity_poly.entity_id
_entity_poly.type
_entity_poly.pdbx_seq_one_letter_code
_entity_poly.pdbx_strand_id
1 'polypeptide(L)'
;MDDEETLGQAFGTLAGEFVRTQVVPEVDAYRFSKYASWSGITQVGSPATLATAAEVLAAFDVAMTSLDENEVPSEGRKLFISATLYSLLKASIARSLANEKSADRRVLNLDGVDVIPVPQTRFYKGITLDAGGSSSSGGFAKTGSTGRDINFMLLHPSAVLQATKLADMKVFSPEVNQTADAYLFQYRLYHDAFVYDNKVKGIYSHIKAS
;
A
#
# COMPACT_ATOMS: atom_id res chain seq x y z
N MET A 1 -33.40 -15.43 -24.90
CA MET A 1 -32.44 -16.45 -24.42
C MET A 1 -31.39 -15.68 -23.62
N ASP A 2 -31.53 -15.72 -22.31
CA ASP A 2 -30.50 -15.15 -21.45
C ASP A 2 -29.31 -16.09 -21.52
N ASP A 3 -28.23 -15.59 -22.03
CA ASP A 3 -26.99 -16.33 -22.19
C ASP A 3 -26.29 -16.39 -20.82
N GLU A 4 -26.56 -17.43 -20.04
CA GLU A 4 -26.02 -17.64 -18.71
C GLU A 4 -24.49 -17.66 -18.71
N GLU A 5 -23.89 -18.09 -19.80
CA GLU A 5 -22.43 -18.12 -19.98
C GLU A 5 -21.83 -16.71 -20.06
N THR A 6 -22.46 -15.83 -20.84
CA THR A 6 -22.08 -14.42 -20.97
C THR A 6 -22.27 -13.68 -19.65
N LEU A 7 -23.33 -13.98 -18.91
CA LEU A 7 -23.63 -13.40 -17.61
C LEU A 7 -22.57 -13.79 -16.56
N GLY A 8 -22.16 -15.06 -16.53
CA GLY A 8 -21.09 -15.54 -15.64
C GLY A 8 -19.76 -14.85 -15.89
N GLN A 9 -19.38 -14.64 -17.15
CA GLN A 9 -18.17 -13.89 -17.53
C GLN A 9 -18.26 -12.41 -17.13
N ALA A 10 -19.41 -11.76 -17.31
CA ALA A 10 -19.64 -10.38 -16.93
C ALA A 10 -19.50 -10.19 -15.40
N PHE A 11 -20.07 -11.09 -14.61
CA PHE A 11 -19.92 -11.06 -13.15
C PHE A 11 -18.48 -11.31 -12.69
N GLY A 12 -17.77 -12.27 -13.29
CA GLY A 12 -16.37 -12.53 -12.99
C GLY A 12 -15.52 -11.30 -13.25
N THR A 13 -15.73 -10.63 -14.37
CA THR A 13 -15.04 -9.39 -14.74
C THR A 13 -15.36 -8.25 -13.77
N LEU A 14 -16.64 -8.03 -13.47
CA LEU A 14 -17.08 -7.00 -12.52
C LEU A 14 -16.49 -7.22 -11.13
N ALA A 15 -16.55 -8.45 -10.64
CA ALA A 15 -16.02 -8.82 -9.34
C ALA A 15 -14.50 -8.60 -9.26
N GLY A 16 -13.76 -9.06 -10.27
CA GLY A 16 -12.32 -8.88 -10.34
C GLY A 16 -11.92 -7.39 -10.39
N GLU A 17 -12.64 -6.60 -11.19
CA GLU A 17 -12.40 -5.16 -11.30
C GLU A 17 -12.74 -4.43 -10.01
N PHE A 18 -13.84 -4.76 -9.35
CA PHE A 18 -14.22 -4.19 -8.06
C PHE A 18 -13.16 -4.49 -6.99
N VAL A 19 -12.73 -5.73 -6.86
CA VAL A 19 -11.68 -6.09 -5.90
C VAL A 19 -10.39 -5.32 -6.19
N ARG A 20 -9.97 -5.25 -7.44
CA ARG A 20 -8.74 -4.58 -7.86
C ARG A 20 -8.77 -3.07 -7.64
N THR A 21 -9.91 -2.43 -7.91
CA THR A 21 -10.02 -0.96 -7.93
C THR A 21 -10.50 -0.36 -6.62
N GLN A 22 -11.26 -1.10 -5.83
CA GLN A 22 -11.84 -0.61 -4.57
C GLN A 22 -11.22 -1.30 -3.36
N VAL A 23 -11.29 -2.63 -3.30
CA VAL A 23 -10.90 -3.38 -2.11
C VAL A 23 -9.39 -3.35 -1.87
N VAL A 24 -8.58 -3.63 -2.87
CA VAL A 24 -7.11 -3.67 -2.72
C VAL A 24 -6.54 -2.32 -2.30
N PRO A 25 -6.91 -1.18 -2.92
CA PRO A 25 -6.43 0.13 -2.48
C PRO A 25 -6.80 0.47 -1.03
N GLU A 26 -8.00 0.12 -0.60
CA GLU A 26 -8.46 0.37 0.77
C GLU A 26 -7.69 -0.49 1.79
N VAL A 27 -7.51 -1.78 1.50
CA VAL A 27 -6.73 -2.71 2.34
C VAL A 27 -5.27 -2.25 2.46
N ASP A 28 -4.65 -1.84 1.35
CA ASP A 28 -3.29 -1.33 1.35
C ASP A 28 -3.18 -0.04 2.18
N ALA A 29 -4.09 0.91 1.95
CA ALA A 29 -4.10 2.16 2.69
C ALA A 29 -4.31 1.94 4.19
N TYR A 30 -5.20 1.03 4.56
CA TYR A 30 -5.41 0.64 5.96
C TYR A 30 -4.13 0.07 6.59
N ARG A 31 -3.47 -0.88 5.91
CA ARG A 31 -2.25 -1.53 6.40
C ARG A 31 -1.10 -0.54 6.56
N PHE A 32 -0.83 0.29 5.54
CA PHE A 32 0.22 1.31 5.63
C PHE A 32 -0.06 2.33 6.73
N SER A 33 -1.30 2.79 6.84
CA SER A 33 -1.70 3.71 7.88
C SER A 33 -1.52 3.10 9.27
N LYS A 34 -1.93 1.84 9.45
CA LYS A 34 -1.79 1.10 10.71
C LYS A 34 -0.33 0.96 11.10
N TYR A 35 0.54 0.52 10.18
CA TYR A 35 1.97 0.38 10.45
C TYR A 35 2.63 1.72 10.73
N ALA A 36 2.37 2.76 9.94
CA ALA A 36 2.96 4.08 10.12
C ALA A 36 2.49 4.81 11.39
N SER A 37 1.35 4.40 11.96
CA SER A 37 0.78 4.98 13.18
C SER A 37 1.04 4.13 14.42
N TRP A 38 1.68 2.96 14.29
CA TRP A 38 1.94 2.08 15.42
C TRP A 38 2.88 2.72 16.43
N SER A 39 2.59 2.52 17.72
CA SER A 39 3.44 3.05 18.77
C SER A 39 4.79 2.34 18.82
N GLY A 40 5.86 3.09 18.98
CA GLY A 40 7.21 2.53 19.15
C GLY A 40 8.00 2.25 17.86
N ILE A 41 7.39 2.37 16.67
CA ILE A 41 8.15 2.31 15.41
C ILE A 41 9.14 3.47 15.31
N THR A 42 10.17 3.30 14.50
CA THR A 42 11.09 4.40 14.21
C THR A 42 10.48 5.30 13.14
N GLN A 43 10.40 6.59 13.42
CA GLN A 43 9.96 7.59 12.43
C GLN A 43 11.07 8.62 12.23
N VAL A 44 11.08 9.25 11.07
CA VAL A 44 11.93 10.42 10.83
C VAL A 44 11.65 11.50 11.90
N GLY A 45 12.71 12.03 12.47
CA GLY A 45 12.58 13.01 13.57
C GLY A 45 11.85 14.30 13.18
N SER A 46 12.05 14.75 11.94
CA SER A 46 11.31 15.88 11.35
C SER A 46 10.78 15.49 9.98
N PRO A 47 9.47 15.62 9.76
CA PRO A 47 8.89 15.41 8.42
C PRO A 47 9.56 16.30 7.38
N ALA A 48 9.96 15.73 6.24
CA ALA A 48 10.69 16.44 5.20
C ALA A 48 10.13 16.17 3.80
N THR A 49 10.18 17.16 2.94
CA THR A 49 9.92 17.00 1.51
C THR A 49 11.24 16.68 0.82
N LEU A 50 11.31 15.53 0.17
CA LEU A 50 12.47 15.09 -0.59
C LEU A 50 12.26 15.50 -2.05
N ALA A 51 13.09 16.43 -2.55
CA ALA A 51 12.96 17.00 -3.87
C ALA A 51 13.97 16.44 -4.88
N THR A 52 15.07 15.87 -4.39
CA THR A 52 16.17 15.36 -5.23
C THR A 52 16.46 13.89 -4.92
N ALA A 53 17.06 13.20 -5.88
CA ALA A 53 17.47 11.80 -5.69
C ALA A 53 18.53 11.66 -4.59
N ALA A 54 19.44 12.64 -4.45
CA ALA A 54 20.44 12.64 -3.40
C ALA A 54 19.82 12.71 -2.00
N GLU A 55 18.78 13.53 -1.82
CA GLU A 55 18.03 13.58 -0.56
C GLU A 55 17.30 12.28 -0.26
N VAL A 56 16.75 11.62 -1.29
CA VAL A 56 16.07 10.32 -1.13
C VAL A 56 17.08 9.26 -0.68
N LEU A 57 18.25 9.20 -1.32
CA LEU A 57 19.31 8.26 -0.95
C LEU A 57 19.83 8.53 0.47
N ALA A 58 20.13 9.78 0.81
CA ALA A 58 20.57 10.14 2.16
C ALA A 58 19.52 9.77 3.24
N ALA A 59 18.23 10.00 2.96
CA ALA A 59 17.16 9.58 3.87
C ALA A 59 17.03 8.05 3.98
N PHE A 60 17.28 7.33 2.89
CA PHE A 60 17.31 5.87 2.87
C PHE A 60 18.49 5.34 3.70
N ASP A 61 19.70 5.92 3.57
CA ASP A 61 20.87 5.54 4.35
C ASP A 61 20.65 5.74 5.86
N VAL A 62 20.00 6.83 6.26
CA VAL A 62 19.58 7.05 7.65
C VAL A 62 18.61 5.97 8.12
N ALA A 63 17.65 5.58 7.28
CA ALA A 63 16.71 4.51 7.62
C ALA A 63 17.40 3.15 7.76
N MET A 64 18.33 2.83 6.85
CA MET A 64 19.14 1.60 6.92
C MET A 64 19.98 1.56 8.20
N THR A 65 20.73 2.62 8.48
CA THR A 65 21.51 2.74 9.71
C THR A 65 20.64 2.58 10.95
N SER A 66 19.46 3.17 10.96
CA SER A 66 18.52 3.04 12.09
C SER A 66 18.04 1.59 12.32
N LEU A 67 17.83 0.80 11.25
CA LEU A 67 17.50 -0.60 11.39
C LEU A 67 18.69 -1.43 11.84
N ASP A 68 19.90 -1.11 11.36
CA ASP A 68 21.13 -1.80 11.75
C ASP A 68 21.45 -1.57 13.23
N GLU A 69 21.37 -0.33 13.72
CA GLU A 69 21.54 0.02 15.14
C GLU A 69 20.49 -0.66 16.06
N ASN A 70 19.33 -1.02 15.53
CA ASN A 70 18.30 -1.78 16.24
C ASN A 70 18.42 -3.30 16.02
N GLU A 71 19.54 -3.79 15.48
CA GLU A 71 19.82 -5.21 15.25
C GLU A 71 18.78 -5.95 14.41
N VAL A 72 18.12 -5.23 13.47
CA VAL A 72 17.15 -5.82 12.56
C VAL A 72 17.89 -6.55 11.43
N PRO A 73 17.56 -7.82 11.12
CA PRO A 73 18.23 -8.55 10.04
C PRO A 73 18.24 -7.76 8.72
N SER A 74 19.37 -7.78 8.02
CA SER A 74 19.53 -7.08 6.73
C SER A 74 18.82 -7.81 5.58
N GLU A 75 18.76 -9.13 5.65
CA GLU A 75 18.10 -9.94 4.62
C GLU A 75 16.59 -9.79 4.63
N GLY A 76 15.99 -9.68 3.45
CA GLY A 76 14.54 -9.65 3.28
C GLY A 76 13.87 -8.34 3.64
N ARG A 77 14.62 -7.29 3.95
CA ARG A 77 14.05 -5.93 4.11
C ARG A 77 13.34 -5.50 2.84
N LYS A 78 12.27 -4.74 2.98
CA LYS A 78 11.48 -4.21 1.88
C LYS A 78 11.30 -2.71 2.01
N LEU A 79 11.58 -2.01 0.91
CA LEU A 79 11.38 -0.57 0.79
C LEU A 79 10.11 -0.28 0.00
N PHE A 80 9.07 0.17 0.68
CA PHE A 80 7.90 0.77 0.05
C PHE A 80 8.15 2.25 -0.15
N ILE A 81 8.08 2.72 -1.38
CA ILE A 81 8.42 4.10 -1.74
C ILE A 81 7.31 4.72 -2.58
N SER A 82 7.01 6.01 -2.35
CA SER A 82 6.02 6.71 -3.16
C SER A 82 6.45 6.78 -4.63
N ALA A 83 5.49 6.68 -5.55
CA ALA A 83 5.75 6.68 -6.99
C ALA A 83 6.55 7.93 -7.46
N THR A 84 6.34 9.07 -6.81
CA THR A 84 7.08 10.31 -7.09
C THR A 84 8.56 10.17 -6.74
N LEU A 85 8.88 9.68 -5.54
CA LEU A 85 10.28 9.49 -5.12
C LEU A 85 10.96 8.35 -5.88
N TYR A 86 10.22 7.30 -6.23
CA TYR A 86 10.72 6.25 -7.11
C TYR A 86 11.13 6.81 -8.47
N SER A 87 10.38 7.77 -9.00
CA SER A 87 10.74 8.47 -10.24
C SER A 87 12.05 9.26 -10.11
N LEU A 88 12.30 9.92 -8.96
CA LEU A 88 13.56 10.59 -8.67
C LEU A 88 14.73 9.61 -8.59
N LEU A 89 14.57 8.48 -7.91
CA LEU A 89 15.60 7.42 -7.88
C LEU A 89 15.94 6.92 -9.28
N LYS A 90 14.94 6.66 -10.11
CA LYS A 90 15.19 6.25 -11.51
C LYS A 90 15.93 7.29 -12.33
N ALA A 91 15.74 8.58 -12.04
CA ALA A 91 16.43 9.66 -12.75
C ALA A 91 17.91 9.75 -12.36
N SER A 92 18.30 9.32 -11.16
CA SER A 92 19.69 9.33 -10.69
C SER A 92 20.55 8.24 -11.32
N ILE A 93 19.92 7.15 -11.77
CA ILE A 93 20.64 6.03 -12.39
C ILE A 93 20.98 6.41 -13.83
N ALA A 94 22.28 6.36 -14.15
CA ALA A 94 22.75 6.56 -15.51
C ALA A 94 22.05 5.54 -16.44
N ARG A 95 21.53 6.03 -17.58
CA ARG A 95 20.91 5.19 -18.58
C ARG A 95 21.97 4.34 -19.27
N SER A 96 22.22 3.14 -18.80
CA SER A 96 22.98 2.19 -19.59
C SER A 96 21.98 1.47 -20.53
N LEU A 97 22.21 1.64 -21.82
CA LEU A 97 21.52 0.87 -22.85
C LEU A 97 22.12 -0.54 -22.85
N ALA A 98 21.51 -1.44 -22.09
CA ALA A 98 21.81 -2.85 -22.24
C ALA A 98 21.16 -3.33 -23.55
N ASN A 99 21.98 -3.62 -24.56
CA ASN A 99 21.58 -4.07 -25.90
C ASN A 99 20.63 -3.16 -26.65
N GLU A 100 21.13 -2.17 -27.29
CA GLU A 100 20.60 -1.33 -28.40
C GLU A 100 19.07 -1.20 -28.62
N LYS A 101 18.23 -1.97 -27.96
CA LYS A 101 16.77 -2.06 -28.19
C LYS A 101 15.85 -1.69 -27.04
N SER A 102 16.31 -1.69 -25.77
CA SER A 102 15.47 -1.25 -24.65
C SER A 102 16.30 -0.71 -23.48
N ALA A 103 15.90 0.45 -22.95
CA ALA A 103 16.44 0.98 -21.68
C ALA A 103 15.52 0.55 -20.52
N ASP A 104 15.93 -0.39 -19.70
CA ASP A 104 15.25 -0.71 -18.45
C ASP A 104 15.87 0.09 -17.31
N ARG A 105 15.03 0.92 -16.63
CA ARG A 105 15.41 1.75 -15.51
C ARG A 105 14.69 1.36 -14.22
N ARG A 106 14.18 0.17 -14.16
CA ARG A 106 13.53 -0.28 -12.93
C ARG A 106 14.57 -0.49 -11.84
N VAL A 107 14.38 0.18 -10.73
CA VAL A 107 15.13 -0.08 -9.49
C VAL A 107 14.39 -1.17 -8.75
N LEU A 108 14.79 -2.41 -8.95
CA LEU A 108 14.19 -3.56 -8.28
C LEU A 108 14.79 -3.79 -6.91
N ASN A 109 16.04 -3.42 -6.74
CA ASN A 109 16.81 -3.59 -5.51
C ASN A 109 17.71 -2.39 -5.28
N LEU A 110 17.84 -1.96 -4.03
CA LEU A 110 18.73 -0.91 -3.57
C LEU A 110 19.45 -1.43 -2.31
N ASP A 111 20.77 -1.59 -2.40
CA ASP A 111 21.62 -2.11 -1.31
C ASP A 111 21.11 -3.41 -0.66
N GLY A 112 20.64 -4.35 -1.50
CA GLY A 112 20.09 -5.62 -1.03
C GLY A 112 18.63 -5.57 -0.57
N VAL A 113 17.97 -4.41 -0.65
CA VAL A 113 16.57 -4.21 -0.25
C VAL A 113 15.67 -4.17 -1.47
N ASP A 114 14.60 -4.97 -1.48
CA ASP A 114 13.59 -4.95 -2.54
C ASP A 114 12.82 -3.63 -2.55
N VAL A 115 12.79 -2.96 -3.69
CA VAL A 115 12.11 -1.66 -3.86
C VAL A 115 10.74 -1.86 -4.49
N ILE A 116 9.69 -1.44 -3.77
CA ILE A 116 8.29 -1.59 -4.17
C ILE A 116 7.66 -0.20 -4.29
N PRO A 117 7.39 0.28 -5.51
CA PRO A 117 6.71 1.56 -5.69
C PRO A 117 5.23 1.45 -5.29
N VAL A 118 4.75 2.43 -4.52
CA VAL A 118 3.37 2.52 -4.04
C VAL A 118 2.74 3.81 -4.52
N PRO A 119 1.51 3.79 -5.08
CA PRO A 119 0.77 5.00 -5.39
C PRO A 119 0.52 5.85 -4.14
N GLN A 120 0.73 7.17 -4.24
CA GLN A 120 0.53 8.07 -3.10
C GLN A 120 -0.91 8.03 -2.57
N THR A 121 -1.89 7.75 -3.43
CA THR A 121 -3.32 7.69 -3.07
C THR A 121 -3.69 6.63 -2.02
N ARG A 122 -2.77 5.71 -1.71
CA ARG A 122 -2.93 4.68 -0.67
C ARG A 122 -1.79 4.66 0.35
N PHE A 123 -0.94 5.69 0.34
CA PHE A 123 0.30 5.71 1.14
C PHE A 123 0.29 6.86 2.15
N TYR A 124 -0.54 6.69 3.20
CA TYR A 124 -0.81 7.69 4.21
C TYR A 124 -0.55 7.16 5.63
N LYS A 125 -0.07 8.03 6.50
CA LYS A 125 0.05 7.79 7.97
C LYS A 125 -1.28 8.06 8.67
N GLY A 126 -2.36 8.11 8.15
CA GLY A 126 -3.64 8.29 8.81
C GLY A 126 -4.73 8.39 7.77
N ILE A 127 -5.68 7.50 7.87
CA ILE A 127 -6.84 7.45 7.00
C ILE A 127 -8.11 7.45 7.81
N THR A 128 -9.16 7.96 7.23
CA THR A 128 -10.55 7.84 7.70
C THR A 128 -11.28 6.92 6.75
N LEU A 129 -11.91 5.89 7.28
CA LEU A 129 -12.77 4.99 6.52
C LEU A 129 -14.19 5.56 6.51
N ASP A 130 -14.83 5.52 5.35
CA ASP A 130 -16.21 5.92 5.14
C ASP A 130 -17.06 4.69 4.83
N ALA A 131 -18.05 4.44 5.65
CA ALA A 131 -18.94 3.28 5.48
C ALA A 131 -19.90 3.41 4.28
N GLY A 132 -19.94 4.56 3.64
CA GLY A 132 -20.94 4.87 2.62
C GLY A 132 -22.30 5.23 3.22
N GLY A 133 -23.12 5.87 2.44
CA GLY A 133 -24.46 6.28 2.85
C GLY A 133 -25.15 7.13 1.78
N SER A 134 -26.26 7.79 2.14
CA SER A 134 -27.00 8.64 1.21
C SER A 134 -26.21 9.86 0.71
N SER A 135 -25.16 10.27 1.41
CA SER A 135 -24.34 11.44 1.11
C SER A 135 -22.87 11.14 0.84
N SER A 136 -22.44 9.88 0.89
CA SER A 136 -21.06 9.46 0.63
C SER A 136 -21.00 8.13 -0.11
N SER A 137 -19.98 7.99 -0.94
CA SER A 137 -19.78 6.79 -1.78
C SER A 137 -19.08 5.65 -1.04
N GLY A 138 -18.67 5.85 0.22
CA GLY A 138 -17.82 4.90 0.94
C GLY A 138 -16.36 4.98 0.51
N GLY A 139 -15.52 4.11 1.10
CA GLY A 139 -14.10 4.01 0.82
C GLY A 139 -13.21 4.63 1.89
N PHE A 140 -12.10 5.21 1.51
CA PHE A 140 -11.17 5.82 2.44
C PHE A 140 -10.65 7.17 1.94
N ALA A 141 -10.27 8.02 2.88
CA ALA A 141 -9.63 9.29 2.61
C ALA A 141 -8.49 9.54 3.60
N LYS A 142 -7.53 10.39 3.21
CA LYS A 142 -6.52 10.88 4.14
C LYS A 142 -7.22 11.68 5.26
N THR A 143 -6.90 11.38 6.52
CA THR A 143 -7.46 12.12 7.67
C THR A 143 -7.01 13.58 7.61
N GLY A 144 -7.95 14.52 7.71
CA GLY A 144 -7.72 15.93 7.42
C GLY A 144 -6.52 16.56 8.13
N SER A 145 -6.53 16.65 9.46
CA SER A 145 -5.47 17.35 10.22
C SER A 145 -4.29 16.49 10.62
N THR A 146 -4.48 15.18 10.81
CA THR A 146 -3.45 14.26 11.32
C THR A 146 -2.89 13.34 10.25
N GLY A 147 -3.58 13.18 9.13
CA GLY A 147 -3.14 12.40 8.00
C GLY A 147 -1.95 13.06 7.31
N ARG A 148 -0.90 12.29 7.09
CA ARG A 148 0.33 12.71 6.41
C ARG A 148 0.64 11.77 5.27
N ASP A 149 1.24 12.31 4.21
CA ASP A 149 1.80 11.50 3.13
C ASP A 149 3.04 10.77 3.66
N ILE A 150 3.20 9.52 3.28
CA ILE A 150 4.42 8.77 3.54
C ILE A 150 5.30 8.90 2.31
N ASN A 151 6.56 9.29 2.51
CA ASN A 151 7.58 9.32 1.48
C ASN A 151 8.04 7.91 1.13
N PHE A 152 8.48 7.19 2.15
CA PHE A 152 8.83 5.77 2.06
C PHE A 152 8.69 5.09 3.43
N MET A 153 8.59 3.78 3.41
CA MET A 153 8.60 2.92 4.57
C MET A 153 9.56 1.76 4.33
N LEU A 154 10.56 1.64 5.19
CA LEU A 154 11.49 0.52 5.21
C LEU A 154 11.08 -0.41 6.33
N LEU A 155 10.84 -1.68 6.01
CA LEU A 155 10.44 -2.65 7.02
C LEU A 155 11.03 -4.04 6.78
N HIS A 156 11.16 -4.78 7.86
CA HIS A 156 11.46 -6.20 7.81
C HIS A 156 10.15 -7.01 7.98
N PRO A 157 9.84 -7.98 7.10
CA PRO A 157 8.56 -8.72 7.12
C PRO A 157 8.24 -9.39 8.46
N SER A 158 9.26 -9.80 9.22
CA SER A 158 9.03 -10.43 10.53
C SER A 158 8.46 -9.49 11.59
N ALA A 159 8.46 -8.17 11.36
CA ALA A 159 7.91 -7.18 12.28
C ALA A 159 6.40 -7.02 12.14
N VAL A 160 5.84 -7.40 11.01
CA VAL A 160 4.43 -7.19 10.67
C VAL A 160 3.66 -8.49 10.57
N LEU A 161 2.40 -8.44 10.98
CA LEU A 161 1.45 -9.53 10.83
C LEU A 161 0.22 -9.01 10.09
N GLN A 162 -0.16 -9.70 9.04
CA GLN A 162 -1.40 -9.45 8.29
C GLN A 162 -2.36 -10.61 8.52
N ALA A 163 -3.51 -10.33 9.10
CA ALA A 163 -4.53 -11.33 9.35
C ALA A 163 -5.75 -11.09 8.45
N THR A 164 -6.18 -12.12 7.74
CA THR A 164 -7.45 -12.13 7.01
C THR A 164 -8.27 -13.28 7.55
N LYS A 165 -9.38 -12.96 8.20
CA LYS A 165 -10.27 -13.96 8.80
C LYS A 165 -11.33 -14.45 7.83
N LEU A 166 -11.83 -13.57 7.00
CA LEU A 166 -12.90 -13.85 6.04
C LEU A 166 -12.67 -13.04 4.77
N ALA A 167 -12.79 -13.69 3.63
CA ALA A 167 -12.94 -13.05 2.33
C ALA A 167 -14.03 -13.84 1.61
N ASP A 168 -15.22 -13.30 1.54
CA ASP A 168 -16.41 -13.98 1.01
C ASP A 168 -17.12 -13.09 -0.02
N MET A 169 -17.50 -13.71 -1.13
CA MET A 169 -18.20 -13.07 -2.21
C MET A 169 -19.50 -13.84 -2.46
N LYS A 170 -20.62 -13.13 -2.49
CA LYS A 170 -21.94 -13.72 -2.73
C LYS A 170 -22.61 -13.04 -3.90
N VAL A 171 -23.24 -13.85 -4.73
CA VAL A 171 -24.08 -13.38 -5.83
C VAL A 171 -25.48 -13.94 -5.59
N PHE A 172 -26.46 -13.07 -5.58
CA PHE A 172 -27.88 -13.44 -5.44
C PHE A 172 -28.56 -13.24 -6.78
N SER A 173 -29.31 -14.26 -7.23
CA SER A 173 -30.11 -14.16 -8.43
C SER A 173 -31.34 -13.26 -8.22
N PRO A 174 -32.00 -12.77 -9.29
CA PRO A 174 -33.22 -11.98 -9.18
C PRO A 174 -34.31 -12.65 -8.36
N GLU A 175 -34.43 -13.98 -8.43
CA GLU A 175 -35.42 -14.77 -7.68
C GLU A 175 -35.20 -14.69 -6.15
N VAL A 176 -33.99 -14.50 -5.71
CA VAL A 176 -33.61 -14.43 -4.28
C VAL A 176 -33.50 -12.97 -3.79
N ASN A 177 -33.25 -12.06 -4.71
CA ASN A 177 -33.12 -10.63 -4.41
C ASN A 177 -34.51 -9.98 -4.24
N GLN A 178 -34.93 -9.76 -3.00
CA GLN A 178 -36.21 -9.17 -2.67
C GLN A 178 -36.29 -7.64 -2.88
N THR A 179 -35.17 -6.98 -3.14
CA THR A 179 -35.12 -5.51 -3.25
C THR A 179 -35.24 -5.00 -4.68
N ALA A 180 -34.87 -5.82 -5.66
CA ALA A 180 -34.96 -5.46 -7.08
C ALA A 180 -34.96 -6.74 -7.94
N ASP A 181 -35.59 -6.69 -9.10
CA ASP A 181 -35.49 -7.74 -10.13
C ASP A 181 -34.14 -7.63 -10.85
N ALA A 182 -33.08 -7.93 -10.12
CA ALA A 182 -31.70 -7.82 -10.58
C ALA A 182 -30.76 -8.70 -9.74
N TYR A 183 -29.63 -9.06 -10.32
CA TYR A 183 -28.57 -9.73 -9.57
C TYR A 183 -27.96 -8.78 -8.53
N LEU A 184 -27.79 -9.27 -7.31
CA LEU A 184 -27.13 -8.56 -6.22
C LEU A 184 -25.76 -9.18 -5.94
N PHE A 185 -24.73 -8.34 -6.00
CA PHE A 185 -23.35 -8.72 -5.66
C PHE A 185 -22.98 -8.17 -4.28
N GLN A 186 -22.47 -9.03 -3.41
CA GLN A 186 -21.99 -8.67 -2.08
C GLN A 186 -20.58 -9.19 -1.87
N TYR A 187 -19.69 -8.32 -1.37
CA TYR A 187 -18.35 -8.70 -0.97
C TYR A 187 -18.13 -8.36 0.50
N ARG A 188 -17.56 -9.29 1.26
CA ARG A 188 -17.22 -9.11 2.67
C ARG A 188 -15.77 -9.50 2.91
N LEU A 189 -15.02 -8.60 3.52
CA LEU A 189 -13.64 -8.83 3.93
C LEU A 189 -13.47 -8.48 5.40
N TYR A 190 -12.97 -9.42 6.20
CA TYR A 190 -12.49 -9.18 7.55
C TYR A 190 -10.98 -9.33 7.59
N HIS A 191 -10.29 -8.23 7.79
CA HIS A 191 -8.83 -8.22 7.89
C HIS A 191 -8.37 -7.24 8.96
N ASP A 192 -7.16 -7.44 9.45
CA ASP A 192 -6.47 -6.48 10.30
C ASP A 192 -4.96 -6.58 10.07
N ALA A 193 -4.22 -5.61 10.62
CA ALA A 193 -2.78 -5.52 10.52
C ALA A 193 -2.19 -5.19 11.88
N PHE A 194 -1.16 -5.93 12.27
CA PHE A 194 -0.50 -5.82 13.56
C PHE A 194 1.00 -5.68 13.38
N VAL A 195 1.64 -5.10 14.38
CA VAL A 195 3.09 -5.08 14.53
C VAL A 195 3.43 -5.82 15.81
N TYR A 196 4.43 -6.69 15.78
CA TYR A 196 4.89 -7.37 16.98
C TYR A 196 5.62 -6.37 17.90
N ASP A 197 5.21 -6.28 19.15
CA ASP A 197 5.75 -5.31 20.13
C ASP A 197 7.26 -5.46 20.34
N ASN A 198 7.77 -6.68 20.31
CA ASN A 198 9.20 -6.97 20.42
C ASN A 198 10.00 -6.70 19.13
N LYS A 199 9.33 -6.36 18.02
CA LYS A 199 9.94 -6.12 16.70
C LYS A 199 9.52 -4.78 16.09
N VAL A 200 8.94 -3.88 16.87
CA VAL A 200 8.48 -2.56 16.39
C VAL A 200 9.60 -1.76 15.73
N LYS A 201 10.85 -1.96 16.16
CA LYS A 201 12.03 -1.31 15.58
C LYS A 201 12.37 -1.81 14.17
N GLY A 202 11.78 -2.90 13.74
CA GLY A 202 11.87 -3.41 12.37
C GLY A 202 11.09 -2.60 11.33
N ILE A 203 10.50 -1.48 11.72
CA ILE A 203 9.79 -0.56 10.83
C ILE A 203 10.35 0.85 10.99
N TYR A 204 10.76 1.45 9.86
CA TYR A 204 11.12 2.85 9.75
C TYR A 204 10.16 3.56 8.78
N SER A 205 9.56 4.66 9.19
CA SER A 205 8.63 5.44 8.37
C SER A 205 9.13 6.86 8.17
N HIS A 206 9.34 7.26 6.93
CA HIS A 206 9.68 8.62 6.54
C HIS A 206 8.42 9.37 6.10
N ILE A 207 8.04 10.38 6.86
CA ILE A 207 6.83 11.16 6.65
C ILE A 207 7.16 12.45 5.89
N LYS A 208 6.29 12.81 4.94
CA LYS A 208 6.41 14.04 4.19
C LYS A 208 6.05 15.26 5.04
N ALA A 209 6.73 16.38 4.84
CA ALA A 209 6.32 17.67 5.38
C ALA A 209 4.93 18.07 4.85
N SER A 210 4.20 18.84 5.63
CA SER A 210 2.87 19.35 5.27
C SER A 210 2.96 20.41 4.20
#